data_4c6f8a897d7431343aef57769823cc57
#
_entry.id   4c6f8a897d7431343aef57769823cc57
#
_cell.length_a   1.000
_cell.length_b   1.000
_cell.length_c   1.000
_cell.angle_alpha   90.00
_cell.angle_beta   90.00
_cell.angle_gamma   90.00
#
_symmetry.space_group_name_H-M   'P 1'
#
loop_
_entity.id
_entity.type
_entity.pdbx_description
1 polymer ?
#
loop_
_entity_poly.entity_id
_entity_poly.type
_entity_poly.pdbx_seq_one_letter_code
_entity_poly.pdbx_strand_id
1 'polypeptide(L)'
;AELAVSLTRVMFPTVLFTGVAFSFVGVLQSLGEFNVPALISVVSNLVIILYYLTLDQQFGIYGLAVAFLVGWFLQAAVQVPSLRRLGFRYRPGLEPRSEGMRKVFALMLPVMVSTWVQPINLTINSKFGSRLYEGAGVSAIEFSTNLYLVIAGVFVLSVTNVIFPKLSR
;
A
#
# COMPACT_ATOMS: atom_id res chain seq x y z
N ALA A 1 21.30 13.42 7.46
CA ALA A 1 20.32 14.13 6.60
C ALA A 1 20.48 13.74 5.12
N GLU A 2 21.69 13.68 4.57
CA GLU A 2 21.94 13.36 3.15
C GLU A 2 21.47 11.96 2.75
N LEU A 3 21.72 10.94 3.57
CA LEU A 3 21.27 9.57 3.33
C LEU A 3 19.73 9.49 3.18
N ALA A 4 19.02 10.15 4.08
CA ALA A 4 17.55 10.15 4.05
C ALA A 4 17.01 10.81 2.76
N VAL A 5 17.61 11.93 2.34
CA VAL A 5 17.23 12.62 1.10
C VAL A 5 17.50 11.74 -0.12
N SER A 6 18.64 11.09 -0.17
CA SER A 6 19.01 10.19 -1.26
C SER A 6 18.06 8.99 -1.37
N LEU A 7 17.77 8.33 -0.25
CA LEU A 7 16.80 7.21 -0.19
C LEU A 7 15.39 7.65 -0.59
N THR A 8 14.96 8.82 -0.12
CA THR A 8 13.65 9.37 -0.50
C THR A 8 13.55 9.60 -2.00
N ARG A 9 14.61 10.12 -2.64
CA ARG A 9 14.64 10.30 -4.10
C ARG A 9 14.51 8.98 -4.85
N VAL A 10 15.22 7.94 -4.40
CA VAL A 10 15.15 6.59 -4.99
C VAL A 10 13.77 5.98 -4.80
N MET A 11 13.15 6.18 -3.64
CA MET A 11 11.85 5.59 -3.32
C MET A 11 10.66 6.40 -3.85
N PHE A 12 10.83 7.66 -4.22
CA PHE A 12 9.73 8.52 -4.68
C PHE A 12 8.91 7.93 -5.83
N PRO A 13 9.49 7.30 -6.87
CA PRO A 13 8.73 6.66 -7.94
C PRO A 13 7.80 5.53 -7.46
N THR A 14 8.03 4.97 -6.26
CA THR A 14 7.16 3.95 -5.67
C THR A 14 5.70 4.43 -5.57
N VAL A 15 5.49 5.73 -5.32
CA VAL A 15 4.15 6.33 -5.24
C VAL A 15 3.37 6.14 -6.54
N LEU A 16 4.04 6.29 -7.69
CA LEU A 16 3.41 6.07 -8.99
C LEU A 16 3.05 4.59 -9.20
N PHE A 17 3.97 3.68 -8.91
CA PHE A 17 3.71 2.25 -9.05
C PHE A 17 2.63 1.76 -8.09
N THR A 18 2.59 2.28 -6.87
CA THR A 18 1.53 2.01 -5.89
C THR A 18 0.16 2.44 -6.44
N GLY A 19 0.07 3.67 -6.95
CA GLY A 19 -1.17 4.18 -7.54
C GLY A 19 -1.65 3.32 -8.72
N VAL A 20 -0.75 2.93 -9.62
CA VAL A 20 -1.06 2.06 -10.75
C VAL A 20 -1.47 0.66 -10.28
N ALA A 21 -0.73 0.06 -9.35
CA ALA A 21 -1.01 -1.28 -8.85
C ALA A 21 -2.40 -1.36 -8.19
N PHE A 22 -2.74 -0.41 -7.32
CA PHE A 22 -4.06 -0.38 -6.68
C PHE A 22 -5.19 -0.02 -7.65
N SER A 23 -4.93 0.80 -8.67
CA SER A 23 -5.91 1.04 -9.74
C SER A 23 -6.23 -0.25 -10.49
N PHE A 24 -5.20 -1.06 -10.80
CA PHE A 24 -5.39 -2.36 -11.44
C PHE A 24 -6.13 -3.34 -10.53
N VAL A 25 -5.86 -3.35 -9.22
CA VAL A 25 -6.62 -4.11 -8.23
C VAL A 25 -8.10 -3.76 -8.31
N GLY A 26 -8.44 -2.47 -8.28
CA GLY A 26 -9.83 -2.01 -8.36
C GLY A 26 -10.52 -2.46 -9.65
N VAL A 27 -9.84 -2.37 -10.79
CA VAL A 27 -10.36 -2.83 -12.08
C VAL A 27 -10.55 -4.35 -12.08
N LEU A 28 -9.57 -5.14 -11.64
CA LEU A 28 -9.67 -6.60 -11.58
C LEU A 28 -10.82 -7.06 -10.69
N GLN A 29 -10.96 -6.46 -9.51
CA GLN A 29 -12.04 -6.77 -8.58
C GLN A 29 -13.41 -6.39 -9.17
N SER A 30 -13.51 -5.28 -9.89
CA SER A 30 -14.76 -4.90 -10.58
C SER A 30 -15.14 -5.86 -11.70
N LEU A 31 -14.17 -6.55 -12.29
CA LEU A 31 -14.36 -7.59 -13.30
C LEU A 31 -14.54 -9.01 -12.69
N GLY A 32 -14.60 -9.12 -11.35
CA GLY A 32 -14.79 -10.38 -10.65
C GLY A 32 -13.52 -11.21 -10.44
N GLU A 33 -12.35 -10.67 -10.75
CA GLU A 33 -11.07 -11.35 -10.53
C GLU A 33 -10.46 -10.92 -9.18
N PHE A 34 -10.40 -11.86 -8.24
CA PHE A 34 -9.89 -11.62 -6.88
C PHE A 34 -8.58 -12.35 -6.59
N ASN A 35 -8.24 -13.39 -7.37
CA ASN A 35 -7.07 -14.23 -7.10
C ASN A 35 -5.75 -13.47 -7.34
N VAL A 36 -5.64 -12.76 -8.47
CA VAL A 36 -4.44 -11.99 -8.79
C VAL A 36 -4.24 -10.84 -7.81
N PRO A 37 -5.25 -10.01 -7.51
CA PRO A 37 -5.16 -9.02 -6.44
C PRO A 37 -4.72 -9.56 -5.08
N ALA A 38 -5.17 -10.77 -4.70
CA ALA A 38 -4.77 -11.40 -3.44
C ALA A 38 -3.29 -11.79 -3.39
N LEU A 39 -2.68 -12.07 -4.56
CA LEU A 39 -1.29 -12.54 -4.66
C LEU A 39 -0.25 -11.43 -4.86
N ILE A 40 -0.66 -10.19 -5.13
CA ILE A 40 0.29 -9.12 -5.44
C ILE A 40 1.29 -8.83 -4.32
N SER A 41 0.87 -8.94 -3.07
CA SER A 41 1.75 -8.75 -1.91
C SER A 41 2.82 -9.83 -1.79
N VAL A 42 2.52 -11.06 -2.25
CA VAL A 42 3.50 -12.15 -2.27
C VAL A 42 4.66 -11.80 -3.20
N VAL A 43 4.36 -11.19 -4.36
CA VAL A 43 5.38 -10.80 -5.35
C VAL A 43 6.39 -9.80 -4.75
N SER A 44 5.93 -8.74 -4.09
CA SER A 44 6.82 -7.76 -3.48
C SER A 44 7.62 -8.36 -2.32
N ASN A 45 7.00 -9.19 -1.48
CA ASN A 45 7.70 -9.85 -0.38
C ASN A 45 8.79 -10.81 -0.88
N LEU A 46 8.53 -11.54 -1.97
CA LEU A 46 9.55 -12.39 -2.59
C LEU A 46 10.75 -11.59 -3.07
N VAL A 47 10.55 -10.43 -3.70
CA VAL A 47 11.64 -9.56 -4.12
C VAL A 47 12.49 -9.12 -2.93
N ILE A 48 11.86 -8.72 -1.84
CA ILE A 48 12.56 -8.28 -0.62
C ILE A 48 13.34 -9.44 0.01
N ILE A 49 12.72 -10.62 0.11
CA ILE A 49 13.36 -11.82 0.66
C ILE A 49 14.58 -12.21 -0.20
N LEU A 50 14.41 -12.25 -1.52
CA LEU A 50 15.51 -12.55 -2.45
C LEU A 50 16.64 -11.53 -2.32
N TYR A 51 16.30 -10.25 -2.16
CA TYR A 51 17.29 -9.21 -1.93
C TYR A 51 18.12 -9.50 -0.66
N TYR A 52 17.47 -9.78 0.46
CA TYR A 52 18.16 -10.09 1.72
C TYR A 52 19.04 -11.35 1.63
N LEU A 53 18.59 -12.37 0.90
CA LEU A 53 19.35 -13.60 0.77
C LEU A 53 20.56 -13.51 -0.16
N THR A 54 20.54 -12.58 -1.13
CA THR A 54 21.55 -12.58 -2.21
C THR A 54 22.38 -11.31 -2.31
N LEU A 55 21.81 -10.15 -2.03
CA LEU A 55 22.39 -8.85 -2.40
C LEU A 55 22.60 -7.89 -1.23
N ASP A 56 22.08 -8.19 -0.04
CA ASP A 56 22.15 -7.31 1.12
C ASP A 56 23.59 -6.95 1.52
N GLN A 57 24.48 -7.92 1.50
CA GLN A 57 25.89 -7.71 1.84
C GLN A 57 26.65 -6.79 0.88
N GLN A 58 26.19 -6.67 -0.38
CA GLN A 58 26.85 -5.89 -1.41
C GLN A 58 26.31 -4.46 -1.52
N PHE A 59 24.99 -4.29 -1.40
CA PHE A 59 24.31 -3.02 -1.70
C PHE A 59 23.66 -2.35 -0.48
N GLY A 60 23.56 -3.05 0.65
CA GLY A 60 23.04 -2.51 1.90
C GLY A 60 21.70 -1.78 1.73
N ILE A 61 21.51 -0.68 2.44
CA ILE A 61 20.22 0.04 2.49
C ILE A 61 19.77 0.64 1.12
N TYR A 62 20.72 0.99 0.25
CA TYR A 62 20.38 1.50 -1.09
C TYR A 62 19.78 0.39 -1.97
N GLY A 63 20.38 -0.79 -1.92
CA GLY A 63 19.84 -1.94 -2.64
C GLY A 63 18.46 -2.33 -2.14
N LEU A 64 18.22 -2.23 -0.82
CA LEU A 64 16.89 -2.45 -0.24
C LEU A 64 15.86 -1.45 -0.78
N ALA A 65 16.20 -0.17 -0.90
CA ALA A 65 15.33 0.85 -1.47
C ALA A 65 14.98 0.55 -2.94
N VAL A 66 15.96 0.08 -3.71
CA VAL A 66 15.74 -0.35 -5.12
C VAL A 66 14.89 -1.63 -5.16
N ALA A 67 15.15 -2.61 -4.30
CA ALA A 67 14.34 -3.83 -4.22
C ALA A 67 12.87 -3.51 -3.89
N PHE A 68 12.63 -2.55 -3.02
CA PHE A 68 11.29 -2.05 -2.70
C PHE A 68 10.61 -1.44 -3.94
N LEU A 69 11.32 -0.61 -4.69
CA LEU A 69 10.83 0.00 -5.93
C LEU A 69 10.49 -1.08 -6.98
N VAL A 70 11.39 -2.06 -7.17
CA VAL A 70 11.17 -3.19 -8.07
C VAL A 70 9.98 -4.04 -7.62
N GLY A 71 9.83 -4.27 -6.32
CA GLY A 71 8.68 -4.97 -5.75
C GLY A 71 7.34 -4.32 -6.14
N TRP A 72 7.21 -3.00 -6.00
CA TRP A 72 6.00 -2.26 -6.39
C TRP A 72 5.78 -2.25 -7.91
N PHE A 73 6.83 -2.10 -8.69
CA PHE A 73 6.75 -2.22 -10.15
C PHE A 73 6.23 -3.61 -10.56
N LEU A 74 6.76 -4.67 -9.97
CA LEU A 74 6.33 -6.03 -10.27
C LEU A 74 4.89 -6.31 -9.82
N GLN A 75 4.44 -5.72 -8.71
CA GLN A 75 3.02 -5.80 -8.31
C GLN A 75 2.09 -5.24 -9.39
N ALA A 76 2.45 -4.14 -10.02
CA ALA A 76 1.69 -3.61 -11.16
C ALA A 76 1.81 -4.51 -12.39
N ALA A 77 3.03 -4.96 -12.72
CA ALA A 77 3.32 -5.73 -13.92
C ALA A 77 2.61 -7.09 -13.95
N VAL A 78 2.57 -7.81 -12.83
CA VAL A 78 1.92 -9.14 -12.71
C VAL A 78 0.41 -9.07 -12.97
N GLN A 79 -0.22 -7.95 -12.75
CA GLN A 79 -1.65 -7.76 -13.01
C GLN A 79 -2.00 -7.57 -14.49
N VAL A 80 -1.05 -7.09 -15.31
CA VAL A 80 -1.26 -6.77 -16.74
C VAL A 80 -1.75 -7.97 -17.56
N PRO A 81 -1.21 -9.19 -17.43
CA PRO A 81 -1.71 -10.35 -18.17
C PRO A 81 -3.18 -10.65 -17.88
N SER A 82 -3.60 -10.57 -16.62
CA SER A 82 -4.98 -10.80 -16.22
C SER A 82 -5.93 -9.73 -16.75
N LEU A 83 -5.53 -8.46 -16.72
CA LEU A 83 -6.28 -7.36 -17.31
C LEU A 83 -6.48 -7.59 -18.83
N ARG A 84 -5.44 -8.01 -19.53
CA ARG A 84 -5.52 -8.30 -20.97
C ARG A 84 -6.44 -9.50 -21.27
N ARG A 85 -6.39 -10.55 -20.45
CA ARG A 85 -7.26 -11.74 -20.59
C ARG A 85 -8.73 -11.39 -20.40
N LEU A 86 -9.04 -10.47 -19.49
CA LEU A 86 -10.40 -10.00 -19.24
C LEU A 86 -10.87 -8.95 -20.26
N GLY A 87 -10.09 -8.69 -21.31
CA GLY A 87 -10.48 -7.76 -22.38
C GLY A 87 -10.33 -6.29 -22.00
N PHE A 88 -9.71 -5.98 -20.86
CA PHE A 88 -9.47 -4.60 -20.49
C PHE A 88 -8.46 -3.96 -21.43
N ARG A 89 -8.89 -2.91 -22.13
CA ARG A 89 -8.04 -2.09 -22.99
C ARG A 89 -7.93 -0.70 -22.39
N TYR A 90 -6.75 -0.36 -21.94
CA TYR A 90 -6.47 1.00 -21.49
C TYR A 90 -6.57 1.97 -22.68
N ARG A 91 -7.53 2.89 -22.62
CA ARG A 91 -7.61 4.03 -23.54
C ARG A 91 -7.25 5.27 -22.74
N PRO A 92 -6.12 5.90 -23.00
CA PRO A 92 -5.78 7.15 -22.34
C PRO A 92 -6.77 8.23 -22.78
N GLY A 93 -7.68 8.58 -21.90
CA GLY A 93 -8.64 9.66 -22.08
C GLY A 93 -8.81 10.36 -20.75
N LEU A 94 -8.45 11.64 -20.69
CA LEU A 94 -8.71 12.48 -19.53
C LEU A 94 -9.99 13.27 -19.80
N GLU A 95 -11.11 12.75 -19.34
CA GLU A 95 -12.41 13.44 -19.36
C GLU A 95 -12.82 13.81 -17.92
N PRO A 96 -12.19 14.85 -17.33
CA PRO A 96 -12.43 15.19 -15.92
C PRO A 96 -13.86 15.67 -15.64
N ARG A 97 -14.61 16.02 -16.69
CA ARG A 97 -16.01 16.46 -16.60
C ARG A 97 -17.03 15.36 -16.90
N SER A 98 -16.58 14.14 -17.17
CA SER A 98 -17.51 13.03 -17.38
C SER A 98 -18.32 12.75 -16.10
N GLU A 99 -19.57 12.32 -16.26
CA GLU A 99 -20.45 11.98 -15.13
C GLU A 99 -19.84 10.88 -14.24
N GLY A 100 -19.14 9.92 -14.85
CA GLY A 100 -18.41 8.87 -14.15
C GLY A 100 -17.30 9.43 -13.24
N MET A 101 -16.50 10.36 -13.75
CA MET A 101 -15.42 10.98 -12.98
C MET A 101 -15.97 11.79 -11.81
N ARG A 102 -17.06 12.52 -12.01
CA ARG A 102 -17.73 13.27 -10.95
C ARG A 102 -18.27 12.35 -9.85
N LYS A 103 -18.84 11.18 -10.19
CA LYS A 103 -19.27 10.18 -9.22
C LYS A 103 -18.09 9.60 -8.43
N VAL A 104 -16.98 9.28 -9.12
CA VAL A 104 -15.76 8.80 -8.46
C VAL A 104 -15.24 9.83 -7.46
N PHE A 105 -15.11 11.10 -7.84
CA PHE A 105 -14.67 12.15 -6.92
C PHE A 105 -15.62 12.34 -5.72
N ALA A 106 -16.92 12.29 -5.95
CA ALA A 106 -17.90 12.42 -4.88
C ALA A 106 -17.84 11.28 -3.85
N LEU A 107 -17.54 10.06 -4.30
CA LEU A 107 -17.36 8.90 -3.43
C LEU A 107 -15.98 8.89 -2.77
N MET A 108 -14.95 9.38 -3.46
CA MET A 108 -13.59 9.41 -2.97
C MET A 108 -13.38 10.40 -1.81
N LEU A 109 -14.07 11.54 -1.86
CA LEU A 109 -13.88 12.62 -0.88
C LEU A 109 -14.16 12.18 0.58
N PRO A 110 -15.31 11.57 0.93
CA PRO A 110 -15.55 11.10 2.29
C PRO A 110 -14.60 9.98 2.71
N VAL A 111 -14.19 9.10 1.78
CA VAL A 111 -13.20 8.06 2.05
C VAL A 111 -11.84 8.67 2.34
N MET A 112 -11.40 9.67 1.58
CA MET A 112 -10.15 10.40 1.85
C MET A 112 -10.16 11.02 3.24
N VAL A 113 -11.23 11.70 3.63
CA VAL A 113 -11.32 12.31 4.96
C VAL A 113 -11.19 11.25 6.05
N SER A 114 -11.89 10.12 5.94
CA SER A 114 -11.83 9.05 6.95
C SER A 114 -10.47 8.36 7.02
N THR A 115 -9.80 8.17 5.87
CA THR A 115 -8.48 7.52 5.83
C THR A 115 -7.34 8.42 6.31
N TRP A 116 -7.50 9.74 6.27
CA TRP A 116 -6.47 10.69 6.72
C TRP A 116 -6.36 10.80 8.25
N VAL A 117 -7.40 10.43 8.98
CA VAL A 117 -7.41 10.50 10.46
C VAL A 117 -6.24 9.72 11.06
N GLN A 118 -6.01 8.50 10.60
CA GLN A 118 -4.94 7.65 11.14
C GLN A 118 -3.52 8.17 10.83
N PRO A 119 -3.15 8.54 9.59
CA PRO A 119 -1.85 9.15 9.30
C PRO A 119 -1.58 10.44 10.07
N ILE A 120 -2.60 11.29 10.25
CA ILE A 120 -2.48 12.52 11.06
C ILE A 120 -2.19 12.16 12.51
N ASN A 121 -2.94 11.23 13.08
CA ASN A 121 -2.72 10.77 14.46
C ASN A 121 -1.31 10.19 14.64
N LEU A 122 -0.84 9.33 13.73
CA LEU A 122 0.51 8.79 13.76
C LEU A 122 1.57 9.89 13.65
N THR A 123 1.37 10.89 12.81
CA THR A 123 2.31 12.02 12.66
C THR A 123 2.40 12.83 13.95
N ILE A 124 1.26 13.10 14.58
CA ILE A 124 1.21 13.80 15.88
C ILE A 124 1.94 12.99 16.95
N ASN A 125 1.61 11.70 17.08
CA ASN A 125 2.24 10.80 18.04
C ASN A 125 3.75 10.69 17.82
N SER A 126 4.21 10.56 16.57
CA SER A 126 5.63 10.52 16.24
C SER A 126 6.34 11.83 16.60
N LYS A 127 5.69 12.98 16.39
CA LYS A 127 6.25 14.29 16.78
C LYS A 127 6.41 14.43 18.29
N PHE A 128 5.46 13.94 19.07
CA PHE A 128 5.60 13.93 20.54
C PHE A 128 6.58 12.85 21.00
N GLY A 129 6.53 11.66 20.41
CA GLY A 129 7.45 10.55 20.71
C GLY A 129 8.91 10.88 20.42
N SER A 130 9.17 11.69 19.39
CA SER A 130 10.56 12.11 19.06
C SER A 130 11.23 12.99 20.13
N ARG A 131 10.43 13.59 21.03
CA ARG A 131 10.93 14.38 22.16
C ARG A 131 11.17 13.55 23.41
N LEU A 132 10.73 12.31 23.42
CA LEU A 132 10.90 11.38 24.53
C LEU A 132 12.05 10.43 24.27
N TYR A 133 12.87 10.19 25.29
CA TYR A 133 13.96 9.23 25.28
C TYR A 133 14.90 9.38 24.06
N GLU A 134 15.31 10.62 23.74
CA GLU A 134 16.28 10.90 22.66
C GLU A 134 15.89 10.28 21.29
N GLY A 135 14.59 10.16 21.01
CA GLY A 135 14.07 9.60 19.76
C GLY A 135 13.63 8.13 19.83
N ALA A 136 13.99 7.38 20.87
CA ALA A 136 13.54 5.99 21.04
C ALA A 136 12.02 5.88 21.26
N GLY A 137 11.35 6.95 21.68
CA GLY A 137 9.92 7.01 21.85
C GLY A 137 9.13 6.73 20.55
N VAL A 138 9.66 7.11 19.38
CA VAL A 138 9.04 6.83 18.09
C VAL A 138 9.02 5.33 17.82
N SER A 139 10.16 4.66 17.98
CA SER A 139 10.24 3.21 17.79
C SER A 139 9.36 2.44 18.76
N ALA A 140 9.25 2.88 20.02
CA ALA A 140 8.36 2.27 21.00
C ALA A 140 6.89 2.40 20.59
N ILE A 141 6.47 3.56 20.08
CA ILE A 141 5.12 3.79 19.56
C ILE A 141 4.85 2.90 18.34
N GLU A 142 5.79 2.79 17.40
CA GLU A 142 5.66 1.95 16.22
C GLU A 142 5.53 0.46 16.59
N PHE A 143 6.40 -0.06 17.47
CA PHE A 143 6.30 -1.45 17.93
C PHE A 143 4.99 -1.72 18.65
N SER A 144 4.54 -0.81 19.52
CA SER A 144 3.26 -0.93 20.23
C SER A 144 2.07 -0.91 19.27
N THR A 145 2.12 -0.04 18.26
CA THR A 145 1.09 0.06 17.23
C THR A 145 1.04 -1.21 16.37
N ASN A 146 2.18 -1.74 15.96
CA ASN A 146 2.25 -2.99 15.21
C ASN A 146 1.69 -4.18 16.02
N LEU A 147 2.06 -4.29 17.30
CA LEU A 147 1.54 -5.32 18.19
C LEU A 147 0.02 -5.22 18.37
N TYR A 148 -0.48 -3.99 18.59
CA TYR A 148 -1.91 -3.71 18.66
C TYR A 148 -2.63 -4.11 17.36
N LEU A 149 -2.09 -3.74 16.20
CA LEU A 149 -2.69 -4.06 14.89
C LEU A 149 -2.76 -5.56 14.63
N VAL A 150 -1.75 -6.33 15.04
CA VAL A 150 -1.79 -7.80 14.91
C VAL A 150 -2.91 -8.37 15.77
N ILE A 151 -2.99 -7.99 17.05
CA ILE A 151 -3.99 -8.50 17.98
C ILE A 151 -5.40 -8.04 17.57
N ALA A 152 -5.58 -6.73 17.37
CA ALA A 152 -6.87 -6.16 16.98
C ALA A 152 -7.32 -6.66 15.61
N GLY A 153 -6.39 -6.79 14.64
CA GLY A 153 -6.66 -7.30 13.30
C GLY A 153 -7.21 -8.72 13.31
N VAL A 154 -6.60 -9.63 14.08
CA VAL A 154 -7.09 -11.00 14.20
C VAL A 154 -8.50 -11.04 14.77
N PHE A 155 -8.76 -10.32 15.86
CA PHE A 155 -10.08 -10.30 16.49
C PHE A 155 -11.12 -9.58 15.64
N VAL A 156 -10.83 -8.37 15.19
CA VAL A 156 -11.78 -7.54 14.42
C VAL A 156 -12.11 -8.19 13.08
N LEU A 157 -11.12 -8.68 12.33
CA LEU A 157 -11.37 -9.35 11.05
C LEU A 157 -12.15 -10.65 11.23
N SER A 158 -11.85 -11.44 12.27
CA SER A 158 -12.58 -12.68 12.54
C SER A 158 -14.05 -12.39 12.85
N VAL A 159 -14.33 -11.42 13.71
CA VAL A 159 -15.68 -11.03 14.08
C VAL A 159 -16.42 -10.41 12.88
N THR A 160 -15.76 -9.52 12.13
CA THR A 160 -16.36 -8.87 10.97
C THR A 160 -16.75 -9.88 9.90
N ASN A 161 -15.87 -10.83 9.58
CA ASN A 161 -16.15 -11.86 8.58
C ASN A 161 -17.33 -12.77 8.95
N VAL A 162 -17.61 -12.94 10.23
CA VAL A 162 -18.74 -13.78 10.71
C VAL A 162 -20.03 -12.98 10.82
N ILE A 163 -19.96 -11.73 11.28
CA ILE A 163 -21.14 -10.92 11.59
C ILE A 163 -21.63 -10.17 10.35
N PHE A 164 -20.75 -9.65 9.51
CA PHE A 164 -21.13 -8.83 8.36
C PHE A 164 -22.12 -9.52 7.40
N PRO A 165 -21.95 -10.81 7.03
CA PRO A 165 -22.94 -11.50 6.19
C PRO A 165 -24.30 -11.70 6.87
N LYS A 166 -24.34 -11.70 8.21
CA LYS A 166 -25.59 -11.84 8.97
C LYS A 166 -26.35 -10.50 9.11
N LEU A 167 -25.61 -9.39 9.12
CA LEU A 167 -26.21 -8.05 9.20
C LEU A 167 -26.67 -7.52 7.85
N SER A 168 -26.12 -8.04 6.75
CA SER A 168 -26.45 -7.61 5.39
C SER A 168 -27.63 -8.38 4.77
N ARG A 169 -28.21 -9.32 5.49
CA ARG A 169 -29.47 -10.02 5.15
C ARG A 169 -30.65 -9.38 5.86
#